data_12ecee3d6e98779333b3f954ae500b18
#
_entry.id   12ecee3d6e98779333b3f954ae500b18
#
_cell.length_a   1.000
_cell.length_b   1.000
_cell.length_c   1.000
_cell.angle_alpha   90.00
_cell.angle_beta   90.00
_cell.angle_gamma   90.00
#
_symmetry.space_group_name_H-M   'P 1'
#
loop_
_entity.id
_entity.type
_entity.pdbx_description
1 polymer ?
#
loop_
_entity_poly.entity_id
_entity_poly.type
_entity_poly.pdbx_seq_one_letter_code
_entity_poly.pdbx_strand_id
1 'polypeptide(L)'
;MDYVIREIKKEEYDLLNDFLYEAIYIPDGVEPPPKSIINCPELQEYVFEFGKRKDDRALVAEVQGNVIGAIWVRIMNDYGHIDNDTPSLAMSVFQKYRGQGIGTSLLQQLLLVEKSFGYSKISLSVQKNNYAVKMYKKAGFLVVDENSEEYIMTINL
;
A
#
# COMPACT_ATOMS: atom_id res chain seq x y z
N MET A 1 6.77 -21.39 3.16
CA MET A 1 5.42 -20.97 3.61
C MET A 1 4.54 -20.75 2.40
N ASP A 2 3.42 -21.40 2.37
CA ASP A 2 2.48 -21.26 1.26
C ASP A 2 1.52 -20.11 1.51
N TYR A 3 1.40 -19.24 0.53
CA TYR A 3 0.45 -18.15 0.56
C TYR A 3 -0.20 -17.98 -0.81
N VAL A 4 -1.37 -17.35 -0.82
CA VAL A 4 -2.12 -17.07 -2.04
C VAL A 4 -2.37 -15.56 -2.11
N ILE A 5 -2.18 -14.99 -3.29
CA ILE A 5 -2.55 -13.59 -3.55
C ILE A 5 -3.83 -13.61 -4.37
N ARG A 6 -4.81 -12.85 -3.91
CA ARG A 6 -6.12 -12.77 -4.55
C ARG A 6 -6.73 -11.37 -4.37
N GLU A 7 -7.77 -11.09 -5.15
CA GLU A 7 -8.53 -9.86 -4.97
C GLU A 7 -9.24 -9.89 -3.61
N ILE A 8 -9.32 -8.73 -2.97
CA ILE A 8 -10.05 -8.56 -1.71
C ILE A 8 -11.56 -8.76 -1.97
N LYS A 9 -12.26 -9.36 -1.01
CA LYS A 9 -13.72 -9.49 -1.05
C LYS A 9 -14.37 -8.29 -0.38
N LYS A 10 -15.60 -7.96 -0.77
CA LYS A 10 -16.32 -6.81 -0.19
C LYS A 10 -16.44 -6.90 1.33
N GLU A 11 -16.72 -8.09 1.86
CA GLU A 11 -16.83 -8.32 3.29
C GLU A 11 -15.50 -8.19 4.04
N GLU A 12 -14.39 -8.08 3.30
CA GLU A 12 -13.04 -7.92 3.85
C GLU A 12 -12.54 -6.48 3.83
N TYR A 13 -13.29 -5.54 3.27
CA TYR A 13 -12.82 -4.15 3.15
C TYR A 13 -12.42 -3.54 4.49
N ASP A 14 -13.10 -3.90 5.58
CA ASP A 14 -12.77 -3.38 6.91
C ASP A 14 -11.38 -3.82 7.39
N LEU A 15 -10.83 -4.91 6.85
CA LEU A 15 -9.47 -5.35 7.17
C LEU A 15 -8.43 -4.32 6.74
N LEU A 16 -8.74 -3.47 5.76
CA LEU A 16 -7.81 -2.44 5.32
C LEU A 16 -7.47 -1.46 6.43
N ASN A 17 -8.33 -1.29 7.43
CA ASN A 17 -8.01 -0.47 8.61
C ASN A 17 -6.81 -1.06 9.37
N ASP A 18 -6.74 -2.37 9.53
CA ASP A 18 -5.62 -3.03 10.20
C ASP A 18 -4.34 -2.90 9.39
N PHE A 19 -4.43 -3.05 8.07
CA PHE A 19 -3.27 -2.90 7.19
C PHE A 19 -2.83 -1.45 7.06
N LEU A 20 -3.76 -0.51 7.14
CA LEU A 20 -3.41 0.91 7.20
C LEU A 20 -2.57 1.21 8.44
N TYR A 21 -3.00 0.71 9.59
CA TYR A 21 -2.23 0.86 10.83
C TYR A 21 -0.84 0.22 10.69
N GLU A 22 -0.79 -1.00 10.17
CA GLU A 22 0.48 -1.72 9.94
C GLU A 22 1.43 -0.98 8.99
N ALA A 23 0.88 -0.20 8.07
CA ALA A 23 1.65 0.56 7.08
C ALA A 23 2.34 1.80 7.68
N ILE A 24 1.96 2.23 8.88
CA ILE A 24 2.57 3.39 9.53
C ILE A 24 4.03 3.04 9.87
N TYR A 25 4.96 3.84 9.35
CA TYR A 25 6.37 3.67 9.66
C TYR A 25 6.66 4.12 11.08
N ILE A 26 7.25 3.22 11.88
CA ILE A 26 7.65 3.53 13.27
C ILE A 26 9.18 3.51 13.32
N PRO A 27 9.82 4.67 13.57
CA PRO A 27 11.27 4.72 13.73
C PRO A 27 11.73 3.86 14.92
N ASP A 28 12.97 3.37 14.84
CA ASP A 28 13.56 2.61 15.94
C ASP A 28 13.54 3.42 17.23
N GLY A 29 13.13 2.78 18.33
CA GLY A 29 13.08 3.39 19.64
C GLY A 29 11.86 4.28 19.90
N VAL A 30 10.96 4.39 18.94
CA VAL A 30 9.70 5.15 19.07
C VAL A 30 8.56 4.18 19.35
N GLU A 31 7.72 4.52 20.32
CA GLU A 31 6.52 3.72 20.61
C GLU A 31 5.51 3.86 19.49
N PRO A 32 4.85 2.75 19.08
CA PRO A 32 3.77 2.83 18.12
C PRO A 32 2.64 3.73 18.63
N PRO A 33 2.00 4.52 17.75
CA PRO A 33 0.82 5.28 18.14
C PRO A 33 -0.34 4.34 18.47
N PRO A 34 -1.35 4.80 19.21
CA PRO A 34 -2.55 3.99 19.43
C PRO A 34 -3.26 3.71 18.11
N LYS A 35 -3.99 2.59 18.04
CA LYS A 35 -4.72 2.23 16.81
C LYS A 35 -5.72 3.29 16.37
N SER A 36 -6.24 4.08 17.29
CA SER A 36 -7.16 5.18 16.97
C SER A 36 -6.56 6.26 16.06
N ILE A 37 -5.23 6.28 15.89
CA ILE A 37 -4.58 7.23 14.97
C ILE A 37 -5.13 7.13 13.56
N ILE A 38 -5.57 5.93 13.12
CA ILE A 38 -6.12 5.74 11.78
C ILE A 38 -7.43 6.50 11.56
N ASN A 39 -8.09 6.96 12.62
CA ASN A 39 -9.34 7.72 12.50
C ASN A 39 -9.11 9.18 12.10
N CYS A 40 -7.86 9.66 12.05
CA CYS A 40 -7.62 11.01 11.55
C CYS A 40 -7.94 11.10 10.06
N PRO A 41 -8.42 12.27 9.57
CA PRO A 41 -8.86 12.40 8.18
C PRO A 41 -7.80 12.03 7.15
N GLU A 42 -6.53 12.37 7.39
CA GLU A 42 -5.43 12.10 6.48
C GLU A 42 -5.23 10.61 6.25
N LEU A 43 -5.39 9.79 7.29
CA LEU A 43 -5.25 8.35 7.18
C LEU A 43 -6.54 7.70 6.68
N GLN A 44 -7.71 8.18 7.13
CA GLN A 44 -8.98 7.63 6.63
C GLN A 44 -9.16 7.81 5.13
N GLU A 45 -8.53 8.82 4.53
CA GLU A 45 -8.56 9.00 3.06
C GLU A 45 -8.15 7.73 2.32
N TYR A 46 -7.24 6.93 2.89
CA TYR A 46 -6.76 5.69 2.27
C TYR A 46 -7.80 4.58 2.22
N VAL A 47 -8.78 4.58 3.13
CA VAL A 47 -9.67 3.41 3.32
C VAL A 47 -11.14 3.76 3.41
N PHE A 48 -11.50 5.04 3.62
CA PHE A 48 -12.90 5.44 3.86
C PHE A 48 -13.79 5.03 2.69
N GLU A 49 -14.82 4.26 3.00
CA GLU A 49 -15.76 3.75 2.00
C GLU A 49 -15.07 3.05 0.82
N PHE A 50 -14.05 2.24 1.13
CA PHE A 50 -13.29 1.55 0.09
C PHE A 50 -14.21 0.70 -0.81
N GLY A 51 -13.92 0.76 -2.12
CA GLY A 51 -14.71 0.06 -3.14
C GLY A 51 -15.75 0.95 -3.83
N LYS A 52 -16.05 2.14 -3.28
CA LYS A 52 -17.03 3.05 -3.87
C LYS A 52 -16.46 3.94 -4.98
N ARG A 53 -15.15 4.20 -4.96
CA ARG A 53 -14.49 4.96 -6.03
C ARG A 53 -14.12 4.00 -7.15
N LYS A 54 -14.28 4.43 -8.41
CA LYS A 54 -14.09 3.57 -9.58
C LYS A 54 -12.68 2.98 -9.69
N ASP A 55 -11.68 3.68 -9.13
CA ASP A 55 -10.28 3.29 -9.22
C ASP A 55 -9.82 2.50 -7.99
N ASP A 56 -10.69 2.26 -7.02
CA ASP A 56 -10.37 1.48 -5.84
C ASP A 56 -10.13 0.03 -6.21
N ARG A 57 -8.97 -0.51 -5.80
CA ARG A 57 -8.62 -1.90 -6.05
C ARG A 57 -7.65 -2.39 -4.97
N ALA A 58 -7.84 -3.60 -4.51
CA ALA A 58 -6.98 -4.19 -3.49
C ALA A 58 -6.75 -5.67 -3.74
N LEU A 59 -5.52 -6.10 -3.47
CA LEU A 59 -5.16 -7.51 -3.40
C LEU A 59 -4.77 -7.83 -1.97
N VAL A 60 -5.02 -9.06 -1.56
CA VAL A 60 -4.63 -9.55 -0.23
C VAL A 60 -3.80 -10.81 -0.37
N ALA A 61 -2.93 -11.02 0.62
CA ALA A 61 -2.18 -12.27 0.78
C ALA A 61 -2.82 -13.07 1.91
N GLU A 62 -3.09 -14.34 1.64
CA GLU A 62 -3.76 -15.25 2.56
C GLU A 62 -2.84 -16.41 2.90
N VAL A 63 -2.72 -16.73 4.18
CA VAL A 63 -1.98 -17.87 4.69
C VAL A 63 -2.94 -18.70 5.55
N GLN A 64 -3.16 -19.96 5.18
CA GLN A 64 -4.04 -20.87 5.93
C GLN A 64 -5.42 -20.27 6.24
N GLY A 65 -6.01 -19.59 5.25
CA GLY A 65 -7.33 -18.97 5.39
C GLY A 65 -7.34 -17.59 6.07
N ASN A 66 -6.19 -17.09 6.51
CA ASN A 66 -6.09 -15.79 7.18
C ASN A 66 -5.45 -14.76 6.26
N VAL A 67 -6.06 -13.58 6.15
CA VAL A 67 -5.48 -12.46 5.42
C VAL A 67 -4.37 -11.85 6.28
N ILE A 68 -3.15 -11.83 5.76
CA ILE A 68 -1.96 -11.40 6.51
C ILE A 68 -1.22 -10.24 5.87
N GLY A 69 -1.65 -9.79 4.71
CA GLY A 69 -1.08 -8.66 4.01
C GLY A 69 -2.06 -8.10 2.99
N ALA A 70 -1.89 -6.85 2.64
CA ALA A 70 -2.73 -6.19 1.64
C ALA A 70 -1.92 -5.13 0.89
N ILE A 71 -2.29 -4.94 -0.36
CA ILE A 71 -1.84 -3.84 -1.19
C ILE A 71 -3.07 -3.25 -1.87
N TRP A 72 -3.19 -1.93 -1.86
CA TRP A 72 -4.33 -1.29 -2.50
C TRP A 72 -3.97 0.02 -3.15
N VAL A 73 -4.80 0.42 -4.09
CA VAL A 73 -4.66 1.67 -4.82
C VAL A 73 -5.97 2.45 -4.74
N ARG A 74 -5.83 3.74 -4.74
CA ARG A 74 -6.95 4.68 -4.74
C ARG A 74 -6.47 6.00 -5.32
N ILE A 75 -7.30 6.66 -6.12
CA ILE A 75 -7.02 8.04 -6.49
C ILE A 75 -7.52 8.91 -5.36
N MET A 76 -6.61 9.56 -4.67
CA MET A 76 -6.91 10.32 -3.46
C MET A 76 -5.99 11.53 -3.34
N ASN A 77 -6.43 12.50 -2.55
CA ASN A 77 -5.66 13.72 -2.33
C ASN A 77 -4.70 13.54 -1.15
N ASP A 78 -3.67 12.72 -1.35
CA ASP A 78 -2.61 12.46 -0.37
C ASP A 78 -1.31 13.14 -0.79
N TYR A 79 -0.25 13.01 0.03
CA TYR A 79 1.05 13.56 -0.32
C TYR A 79 1.61 12.95 -1.60
N GLY A 80 1.31 11.67 -1.87
CA GLY A 80 1.76 10.96 -3.07
C GLY A 80 0.94 11.25 -4.33
N HIS A 81 -0.07 12.14 -4.25
CA HIS A 81 -0.93 12.45 -5.39
C HIS A 81 -0.15 13.17 -6.50
N ILE A 82 -0.22 12.61 -7.71
CA ILE A 82 0.41 13.18 -8.91
C ILE A 82 -0.64 13.84 -9.79
N ASP A 83 -1.67 13.08 -10.17
CA ASP A 83 -2.77 13.54 -11.00
C ASP A 83 -3.99 12.63 -10.83
N ASN A 84 -5.08 12.94 -11.50
CA ASN A 84 -6.33 12.20 -11.35
C ASN A 84 -6.37 10.88 -12.14
N ASP A 85 -5.33 10.55 -12.88
CA ASP A 85 -5.21 9.29 -13.63
C ASP A 85 -4.20 8.34 -13.02
N THR A 86 -3.52 8.75 -11.94
CA THR A 86 -2.46 7.99 -11.29
C THR A 86 -2.91 7.56 -9.90
N PRO A 87 -3.28 6.27 -9.70
CA PRO A 87 -3.61 5.78 -8.37
C PRO A 87 -2.40 5.85 -7.43
N SER A 88 -2.68 6.14 -6.16
CA SER A 88 -1.69 6.07 -5.08
C SER A 88 -1.77 4.70 -4.43
N LEU A 89 -0.61 4.13 -4.12
CA LEU A 89 -0.47 2.79 -3.58
C LEU A 89 -0.17 2.83 -2.10
N ALA A 90 -0.79 1.91 -1.35
CA ALA A 90 -0.45 1.61 0.03
C ALA A 90 -0.32 0.09 0.19
N MET A 91 0.55 -0.34 1.09
CA MET A 91 0.80 -1.76 1.29
C MET A 91 1.33 -2.02 2.69
N SER A 92 0.91 -3.13 3.28
CA SER A 92 1.57 -3.67 4.47
C SER A 92 1.37 -5.17 4.58
N VAL A 93 2.28 -5.79 5.33
CA VAL A 93 2.22 -7.22 5.70
C VAL A 93 2.44 -7.26 7.20
N PHE A 94 1.64 -8.05 7.92
CA PHE A 94 1.83 -8.20 9.37
C PHE A 94 3.26 -8.62 9.68
N GLN A 95 3.82 -8.05 10.74
CA GLN A 95 5.23 -8.20 11.09
C GLN A 95 5.70 -9.65 11.12
N LYS A 96 4.88 -10.55 11.64
CA LYS A 96 5.16 -11.98 11.73
C LYS A 96 5.48 -12.61 10.38
N TYR A 97 4.95 -12.05 9.29
CA TYR A 97 5.06 -12.62 7.93
C TYR A 97 6.03 -11.83 7.03
N ARG A 98 6.71 -10.81 7.56
CA ARG A 98 7.67 -10.02 6.80
C ARG A 98 8.95 -10.78 6.52
N GLY A 99 9.70 -10.32 5.50
CA GLY A 99 10.99 -10.92 5.16
C GLY A 99 10.88 -12.22 4.38
N GLN A 100 9.71 -12.57 3.84
CA GLN A 100 9.46 -13.83 3.15
C GLN A 100 9.05 -13.62 1.68
N GLY A 101 9.18 -12.42 1.16
CA GLY A 101 8.87 -12.12 -0.23
C GLY A 101 7.40 -11.83 -0.53
N ILE A 102 6.53 -11.84 0.48
CA ILE A 102 5.08 -11.64 0.29
C ILE A 102 4.80 -10.22 -0.22
N GLY A 103 5.43 -9.21 0.37
CA GLY A 103 5.28 -7.82 -0.08
C GLY A 103 5.69 -7.63 -1.53
N THR A 104 6.82 -8.21 -1.92
CA THR A 104 7.29 -8.15 -3.30
C THR A 104 6.28 -8.80 -4.25
N SER A 105 5.73 -9.95 -3.86
CA SER A 105 4.72 -10.64 -4.68
C SER A 105 3.43 -9.84 -4.80
N LEU A 106 2.96 -9.24 -3.70
CA LEU A 106 1.79 -8.35 -3.73
C LEU A 106 2.02 -7.19 -4.70
N LEU A 107 3.19 -6.57 -4.62
CA LEU A 107 3.53 -5.43 -5.48
C LEU A 107 3.56 -5.85 -6.96
N GLN A 108 4.24 -6.93 -7.29
CA GLN A 108 4.33 -7.41 -8.67
C GLN A 108 2.95 -7.74 -9.24
N GLN A 109 2.10 -8.41 -8.46
CA GLN A 109 0.75 -8.76 -8.91
C GLN A 109 -0.12 -7.51 -9.11
N LEU A 110 -0.05 -6.54 -8.21
CA LEU A 110 -0.84 -5.32 -8.35
C LEU A 110 -0.42 -4.53 -9.60
N LEU A 111 0.88 -4.42 -9.87
CA LEU A 111 1.35 -3.69 -11.05
C LEU A 111 0.82 -4.35 -12.34
N LEU A 112 0.80 -5.67 -12.41
CA LEU A 112 0.24 -6.39 -13.55
C LEU A 112 -1.26 -6.15 -13.69
N VAL A 113 -1.99 -6.19 -12.59
CA VAL A 113 -3.44 -5.97 -12.58
C VAL A 113 -3.76 -4.54 -13.04
N GLU A 114 -3.08 -3.54 -12.49
CA GLU A 114 -3.32 -2.15 -12.86
C GLU A 114 -2.99 -1.89 -14.34
N LYS A 115 -1.91 -2.47 -14.83
CA LYS A 115 -1.58 -2.38 -16.26
C LYS A 115 -2.70 -2.98 -17.11
N SER A 116 -3.26 -4.11 -16.70
CA SER A 116 -4.34 -4.77 -17.44
C SER A 116 -5.62 -3.93 -17.49
N PHE A 117 -5.84 -3.07 -16.47
CA PHE A 117 -6.97 -2.15 -16.45
C PHE A 117 -6.70 -0.82 -17.18
N GLY A 118 -5.51 -0.66 -17.76
CA GLY A 118 -5.22 0.49 -18.60
C GLY A 118 -4.56 1.66 -17.88
N TYR A 119 -4.17 1.52 -16.62
CA TYR A 119 -3.42 2.56 -15.94
C TYR A 119 -1.99 2.62 -16.47
N SER A 120 -1.46 3.82 -16.62
CA SER A 120 -0.11 4.01 -17.17
C SER A 120 0.94 4.28 -16.10
N LYS A 121 0.52 4.60 -14.88
CA LYS A 121 1.43 5.00 -13.81
C LYS A 121 0.81 4.72 -12.44
N ILE A 122 1.65 4.40 -11.48
CA ILE A 122 1.28 4.27 -10.06
C ILE A 122 2.23 5.14 -9.26
N SER A 123 1.71 5.80 -8.22
CA SER A 123 2.53 6.60 -7.30
C SER A 123 2.43 6.07 -5.87
N LEU A 124 3.39 6.45 -5.05
CA LEU A 124 3.36 6.20 -3.61
C LEU A 124 4.17 7.27 -2.88
N SER A 125 3.92 7.41 -1.60
CA SER A 125 4.81 8.14 -0.69
C SER A 125 5.38 7.14 0.32
N VAL A 126 6.64 7.33 0.71
CA VAL A 126 7.31 6.42 1.63
C VAL A 126 8.35 7.19 2.44
N GLN A 127 8.44 6.87 3.74
CA GLN A 127 9.46 7.43 4.61
C GLN A 127 10.85 7.04 4.12
N LYS A 128 11.78 8.00 4.06
CA LYS A 128 13.14 7.79 3.52
C LYS A 128 13.89 6.68 4.23
N ASN A 129 13.66 6.51 5.53
CA ASN A 129 14.30 5.50 6.34
C ASN A 129 13.59 4.15 6.36
N ASN A 130 12.45 4.04 5.67
CA ASN A 130 11.71 2.79 5.59
C ASN A 130 12.46 1.82 4.66
N TYR A 131 12.70 0.59 5.12
CA TYR A 131 13.37 -0.42 4.31
C TYR A 131 12.63 -0.75 3.01
N ALA A 132 11.32 -0.50 2.95
CA ALA A 132 10.52 -0.73 1.76
C ALA A 132 10.96 0.11 0.55
N VAL A 133 11.69 1.22 0.76
CA VAL A 133 12.27 2.02 -0.33
C VAL A 133 13.08 1.15 -1.28
N LYS A 134 13.88 0.22 -0.74
CA LYS A 134 14.69 -0.68 -1.55
C LYS A 134 13.83 -1.60 -2.42
N MET A 135 12.75 -2.11 -1.86
CA MET A 135 11.81 -2.97 -2.57
C MET A 135 11.15 -2.21 -3.73
N TYR A 136 10.73 -0.98 -3.49
CA TYR A 136 10.10 -0.16 -4.53
C TYR A 136 11.10 0.18 -5.64
N LYS A 137 12.33 0.58 -5.29
CA LYS A 137 13.38 0.85 -6.28
C LYS A 137 13.68 -0.40 -7.11
N LYS A 138 13.78 -1.55 -6.48
CA LYS A 138 14.04 -2.82 -7.17
C LYS A 138 12.91 -3.18 -8.12
N ALA A 139 11.68 -2.82 -7.80
CA ALA A 139 10.53 -3.04 -8.67
C ALA A 139 10.46 -2.08 -9.86
N GLY A 140 11.24 -0.99 -9.84
CA GLY A 140 11.30 -0.03 -10.92
C GLY A 140 10.76 1.36 -10.59
N PHE A 141 10.33 1.59 -9.35
CA PHE A 141 9.90 2.92 -8.92
C PHE A 141 11.08 3.90 -8.87
N LEU A 142 10.83 5.13 -9.29
CA LEU A 142 11.81 6.21 -9.27
C LEU A 142 11.30 7.33 -8.36
N VAL A 143 12.23 7.97 -7.64
CA VAL A 143 11.92 9.14 -6.83
C VAL A 143 11.68 10.31 -7.77
N VAL A 144 10.51 10.95 -7.66
CA VAL A 144 10.14 12.10 -8.48
C VAL A 144 10.03 13.38 -7.67
N ASP A 145 9.88 13.28 -6.35
CA ASP A 145 9.85 14.41 -5.45
C ASP A 145 10.18 13.94 -4.04
N GLU A 146 10.48 14.87 -3.14
CA GLU A 146 10.77 14.56 -1.75
C GLU A 146 10.60 15.77 -0.85
N ASN A 147 10.35 15.50 0.43
CA ASN A 147 10.49 16.50 1.49
C ASN A 147 11.59 16.02 2.45
N SER A 148 11.68 16.59 3.66
CA SER A 148 12.72 16.20 4.62
C SER A 148 12.59 14.75 5.09
N GLU A 149 11.41 14.15 5.05
CA GLU A 149 11.12 12.84 5.65
C GLU A 149 10.71 11.78 4.65
N GLU A 150 10.10 12.16 3.52
CA GLU A 150 9.46 11.23 2.60
C GLU A 150 9.91 11.43 1.16
N TYR A 151 9.90 10.30 0.41
CA TYR A 151 9.97 10.30 -1.06
C TYR A 151 8.57 10.17 -1.64
N ILE A 152 8.34 10.84 -2.78
CA ILE A 152 7.28 10.47 -3.70
C ILE A 152 7.92 9.68 -4.83
N MET A 153 7.40 8.49 -5.08
CA MET A 153 7.93 7.59 -6.10
C MET A 153 6.85 7.23 -7.10
N THR A 154 7.24 7.03 -8.35
CA THR A 154 6.32 6.58 -9.40
C THR A 154 6.94 5.47 -10.21
N ILE A 155 6.08 4.65 -10.83
CA ILE A 155 6.46 3.66 -11.80
C ILE A 155 5.55 3.79 -13.03
N ASN A 156 6.13 3.68 -14.22
CA ASN A 156 5.36 3.58 -15.47
C ASN A 156 5.02 2.12 -15.72
N LEU A 157 3.78 1.86 -16.11
CA LEU A 157 3.29 0.50 -16.35
C LEU A 157 3.38 0.07 -17.81
#